data_9fb08112c61407f56c61873e3486ec7b
#
_entry.id   9fb08112c61407f56c61873e3486ec7b
#
_cell.length_a   1.000
_cell.length_b   1.000
_cell.length_c   1.000
_cell.angle_alpha   90.00
_cell.angle_beta   90.00
_cell.angle_gamma   90.00
#
_symmetry.space_group_name_H-M   'P 1'
#
loop_
_entity.id
_entity.type
_entity.pdbx_description
1 polymer ?
#
loop_
_entity_poly.entity_id
_entity_poly.type
_entity_poly.pdbx_seq_one_letter_code
_entity_poly.pdbx_strand_id
1 'polypeptide(L)'
;SIQGFKKNVFEWNKKCVQFLKENVSERSVVVTHHAPSKKSEHVKYAGDSWSPLYYCELDELIKEKKPVVWFHGHMHDPVNYFIDDTSVLSNPRGYERVVTNPDGSVAYIDIKGDLTPGSYVEV
;
A
#
# COMPACT_ATOMS: atom_id res chain seq x y z
N SER A 1 23.59 -1.35 14.24
CA SER A 1 24.16 -0.57 13.12
C SER A 1 23.14 -0.41 11.99
N ILE A 2 23.29 0.61 11.17
CA ILE A 2 22.45 0.82 9.99
C ILE A 2 22.53 -0.35 9.01
N GLN A 3 23.72 -0.93 8.85
CA GLN A 3 23.92 -2.11 7.99
C GLN A 3 23.22 -3.35 8.54
N GLY A 4 23.27 -3.56 9.86
CA GLY A 4 22.54 -4.64 10.52
C GLY A 4 21.04 -4.49 10.37
N PHE A 5 20.50 -3.28 10.51
CA PHE A 5 19.10 -2.98 10.28
C PHE A 5 18.66 -3.29 8.84
N LYS A 6 19.41 -2.79 7.84
CA LYS A 6 19.13 -3.08 6.43
C LYS A 6 19.11 -4.58 6.14
N LYS A 7 20.10 -5.33 6.66
CA LYS A 7 20.14 -6.78 6.50
C LYS A 7 18.90 -7.46 7.06
N ASN A 8 18.47 -7.06 8.26
CA ASN A 8 17.28 -7.63 8.89
C ASN A 8 16.01 -7.32 8.11
N VAL A 9 15.85 -6.11 7.59
CA VAL A 9 14.71 -5.73 6.75
C VAL A 9 14.67 -6.58 5.48
N PHE A 10 15.80 -6.81 4.84
CA PHE A 10 15.90 -7.69 3.66
C PHE A 10 15.49 -9.13 3.97
N GLU A 11 15.98 -9.68 5.07
CA GLU A 11 15.65 -11.04 5.49
C GLU A 11 14.16 -11.19 5.82
N TRP A 12 13.57 -10.22 6.51
CA TRP A 12 12.13 -10.21 6.78
C TRP A 12 11.30 -10.11 5.50
N ASN A 13 11.70 -9.26 4.57
CA ASN A 13 11.04 -9.13 3.27
C ASN A 13 11.06 -10.46 2.51
N LYS A 14 12.19 -11.13 2.44
CA LYS A 14 12.31 -12.45 1.80
C LYS A 14 11.36 -13.48 2.42
N LYS A 15 11.28 -13.52 3.74
CA LYS A 15 10.37 -14.42 4.46
C LYS A 15 8.91 -14.12 4.14
N CYS A 16 8.53 -12.83 4.12
CA CYS A 16 7.18 -12.43 3.75
C CYS A 16 6.83 -12.81 2.31
N VAL A 17 7.73 -12.56 1.37
CA VAL A 17 7.53 -12.93 -0.05
C VAL A 17 7.40 -14.44 -0.20
N GLN A 18 8.24 -15.22 0.48
CA GLN A 18 8.16 -16.68 0.45
C GLN A 18 6.83 -17.19 1.02
N PHE A 19 6.38 -16.61 2.13
CA PHE A 19 5.07 -16.92 2.70
C PHE A 19 3.93 -16.66 1.70
N LEU A 20 3.97 -15.53 1.02
CA LEU A 20 2.98 -15.19 0.00
C LEU A 20 3.00 -16.19 -1.16
N LYS A 21 4.18 -16.56 -1.65
CA LYS A 21 4.33 -17.57 -2.71
C LYS A 21 3.74 -18.92 -2.36
N GLU A 22 3.86 -19.32 -1.10
CA GLU A 22 3.39 -20.61 -0.62
C GLU A 22 1.90 -20.63 -0.29
N ASN A 23 1.31 -19.50 0.06
CA ASN A 23 -0.03 -19.45 0.64
C ASN A 23 -1.08 -18.72 -0.22
N VAL A 24 -0.69 -17.82 -1.12
CA VAL A 24 -1.64 -17.08 -1.95
C VAL A 24 -2.18 -17.97 -3.07
N SER A 25 -3.47 -17.91 -3.30
CA SER A 25 -4.20 -18.62 -4.35
C SER A 25 -5.25 -17.72 -4.99
N GLU A 26 -5.96 -18.24 -6.00
CA GLU A 26 -7.06 -17.56 -6.69
C GLU A 26 -8.26 -17.25 -5.78
N ARG A 27 -8.30 -17.80 -4.58
CA ARG A 27 -9.35 -17.54 -3.58
C ARG A 27 -8.90 -16.61 -2.46
N SER A 28 -7.67 -16.11 -2.53
CA SER A 28 -7.09 -15.30 -1.46
C SER A 28 -7.53 -13.85 -1.55
N VAL A 29 -7.79 -13.28 -0.39
CA VAL A 29 -7.77 -11.84 -0.13
C VAL A 29 -6.46 -11.55 0.59
N VAL A 30 -5.64 -10.69 0.01
CA VAL A 30 -4.32 -10.36 0.57
C VAL A 30 -4.35 -8.96 1.19
N VAL A 31 -3.78 -8.83 2.36
CA VAL A 31 -3.63 -7.53 3.05
C VAL A 31 -2.18 -7.36 3.45
N THR A 32 -1.56 -6.30 2.97
CA THR A 32 -0.19 -5.94 3.33
C THR A 32 -0.12 -4.48 3.76
N HIS A 33 0.93 -4.11 4.49
CA HIS A 33 1.17 -2.71 4.80
C HIS A 33 1.75 -1.97 3.59
N HIS A 34 2.81 -2.50 2.99
CA HIS A 34 3.43 -1.91 1.80
C HIS A 34 2.68 -2.28 0.53
N ALA A 35 2.74 -1.39 -0.45
CA ALA A 35 2.15 -1.62 -1.76
C ALA A 35 2.82 -2.82 -2.47
N PRO A 36 2.06 -3.64 -3.19
CA PRO A 36 2.61 -4.80 -3.91
C PRO A 36 3.22 -4.43 -5.26
N SER A 37 3.06 -3.22 -5.73
CA SER A 37 3.45 -2.80 -7.07
C SER A 37 3.84 -1.33 -7.10
N LYS A 38 4.76 -1.02 -8.00
CA LYS A 38 5.10 0.36 -8.37
C LYS A 38 3.91 1.17 -8.88
N LYS A 39 2.89 0.52 -9.40
CA LYS A 39 1.65 1.18 -9.87
C LYS A 39 0.90 1.91 -8.76
N SER A 40 1.17 1.58 -7.49
CA SER A 40 0.64 2.32 -6.33
C SER A 40 1.40 3.60 -6.02
N GLU A 41 2.56 3.82 -6.65
CA GLU A 41 3.37 5.01 -6.40
C GLU A 41 2.73 6.24 -7.03
N HIS A 42 2.57 7.29 -6.23
CA HIS A 42 2.08 8.57 -6.75
C HIS A 42 3.14 9.21 -7.66
N VAL A 43 2.72 9.78 -8.78
CA VAL A 43 3.60 10.41 -9.79
C VAL A 43 4.58 11.41 -9.18
N LYS A 44 4.17 12.13 -8.14
CA LYS A 44 5.00 13.10 -7.42
C LYS A 44 6.29 12.50 -6.83
N TYR A 45 6.26 11.21 -6.48
CA TYR A 45 7.39 10.51 -5.85
C TYR A 45 8.09 9.54 -6.79
N ALA A 46 7.63 9.45 -8.03
CA ALA A 46 8.20 8.56 -9.03
C ALA A 46 9.67 8.91 -9.30
N GLY A 47 10.56 7.94 -9.07
CA GLY A 47 12.00 8.12 -9.24
C GLY A 47 12.74 8.74 -8.07
N ASP A 48 12.07 8.97 -6.93
CA ASP A 48 12.74 9.36 -5.69
C ASP A 48 13.64 8.21 -5.20
N SER A 49 14.77 8.57 -4.57
CA SER A 49 15.68 7.60 -3.95
C SER A 49 15.04 6.76 -2.83
N TRP A 50 13.94 7.22 -2.29
CA TRP A 50 13.14 6.53 -1.27
C TRP A 50 12.06 5.61 -1.83
N SER A 51 11.78 5.67 -3.15
CA SER A 51 10.78 4.82 -3.82
C SER A 51 10.83 3.35 -3.42
N PRO A 52 12.01 2.70 -3.33
CA PRO A 52 12.08 1.28 -2.93
C PRO A 52 11.57 0.97 -1.52
N LEU A 53 11.34 1.98 -0.68
CA LEU A 53 10.76 1.80 0.66
C LEU A 53 9.23 1.83 0.67
N TYR A 54 8.59 2.22 -0.44
CA TYR A 54 7.15 2.40 -0.49
C TYR A 54 6.40 1.20 -1.08
N TYR A 55 7.06 0.41 -1.91
CA TYR A 55 6.42 -0.73 -2.56
C TYR A 55 7.36 -1.94 -2.68
N CYS A 56 6.75 -3.10 -2.88
CA CYS A 56 7.43 -4.31 -3.30
C CYS A 56 7.11 -4.60 -4.77
N GLU A 57 8.01 -5.23 -5.50
CA GLU A 57 7.76 -5.61 -6.90
C GLU A 57 7.17 -7.03 -6.93
N LEU A 58 5.88 -7.14 -6.67
CA LEU A 58 5.15 -8.41 -6.61
C LEU A 58 4.18 -8.62 -7.78
N ASP A 59 4.32 -7.84 -8.85
CA ASP A 59 3.44 -7.94 -10.04
C ASP A 59 3.39 -9.36 -10.60
N GLU A 60 4.55 -10.00 -10.74
CA GLU A 60 4.63 -11.37 -11.28
C GLU A 60 4.00 -12.41 -10.33
N LEU A 61 4.15 -12.23 -9.03
CA LEU A 61 3.49 -13.08 -8.04
C LEU A 61 1.95 -12.94 -8.14
N ILE A 62 1.46 -11.73 -8.29
CA ILE A 62 0.02 -11.47 -8.45
C ILE A 62 -0.50 -12.11 -9.74
N LYS A 63 0.21 -11.98 -10.84
CA LYS A 63 -0.14 -12.59 -12.13
C LYS A 63 -0.15 -14.11 -12.07
N GLU A 64 0.79 -14.71 -11.35
CA GLU A 64 0.88 -16.16 -11.17
C GLU A 64 -0.20 -16.71 -10.24
N LYS A 65 -0.38 -16.08 -9.07
CA LYS A 65 -1.28 -16.56 -8.00
C LYS A 65 -2.72 -16.09 -8.17
N LYS A 66 -2.94 -14.97 -8.85
CA LYS A 66 -4.27 -14.42 -9.18
C LYS A 66 -5.20 -14.27 -7.97
N PRO A 67 -4.75 -13.66 -6.85
CA PRO A 67 -5.64 -13.43 -5.73
C PRO A 67 -6.83 -12.58 -6.16
N VAL A 68 -7.95 -12.69 -5.46
CA VAL A 68 -9.17 -11.94 -5.79
C VAL A 68 -8.93 -10.44 -5.65
N VAL A 69 -8.34 -10.05 -4.52
CA VAL A 69 -8.09 -8.65 -4.20
C VAL A 69 -6.86 -8.52 -3.31
N TRP A 70 -6.15 -7.41 -3.48
CA TRP A 70 -5.00 -7.03 -2.67
C TRP A 70 -5.22 -5.66 -2.06
N PHE A 71 -5.33 -5.61 -0.74
CA PHE A 71 -5.38 -4.37 0.01
C PHE A 71 -4.01 -4.00 0.53
N HIS A 72 -3.69 -2.71 0.51
CA HIS A 72 -2.46 -2.22 1.14
C HIS A 72 -2.64 -0.86 1.79
N GLY A 73 -1.68 -0.48 2.64
CA GLY A 73 -1.59 0.83 3.26
C GLY A 73 -0.33 1.57 2.83
N HIS A 74 0.32 2.21 3.79
CA HIS A 74 1.58 2.94 3.69
C HIS A 74 1.57 4.17 2.77
N MET A 75 1.09 4.02 1.55
CA MET A 75 0.87 5.13 0.63
C MET A 75 -0.32 5.96 1.10
N HIS A 76 -0.16 7.27 1.17
CA HIS A 76 -1.20 8.16 1.69
C HIS A 76 -2.14 8.70 0.60
N ASP A 77 -2.12 8.09 -0.58
CA ASP A 77 -3.03 8.37 -1.68
C ASP A 77 -3.90 7.15 -1.98
N PRO A 78 -5.19 7.34 -2.21
CA PRO A 78 -6.08 6.25 -2.60
C PRO A 78 -5.66 5.69 -3.95
N VAL A 79 -5.67 4.38 -4.07
CA VAL A 79 -5.46 3.71 -5.35
C VAL A 79 -6.49 2.62 -5.58
N ASN A 80 -6.86 2.45 -6.83
CA ASN A 80 -7.74 1.41 -7.31
C ASN A 80 -7.33 1.06 -8.74
N TYR A 81 -6.66 -0.05 -8.92
CA TYR A 81 -6.24 -0.53 -10.23
C TYR A 81 -6.23 -2.06 -10.27
N PHE A 82 -6.04 -2.60 -11.46
CA PHE A 82 -5.94 -4.04 -11.68
C PHE A 82 -4.54 -4.46 -12.11
N ILE A 83 -4.11 -5.61 -11.63
CA ILE A 83 -3.03 -6.40 -12.21
C ILE A 83 -3.68 -7.69 -12.70
N ASP A 84 -3.80 -7.85 -14.01
CA ASP A 84 -4.68 -8.83 -14.64
C ASP A 84 -6.10 -8.75 -14.02
N ASP A 85 -6.61 -9.83 -13.44
CA ASP A 85 -7.94 -9.85 -12.80
C ASP A 85 -7.93 -9.52 -11.30
N THR A 86 -6.76 -9.27 -10.73
CA THR A 86 -6.61 -8.91 -9.32
C THR A 86 -6.81 -7.42 -9.10
N SER A 87 -7.80 -7.06 -8.30
CA SER A 87 -8.01 -5.68 -7.85
C SER A 87 -6.99 -5.32 -6.78
N VAL A 88 -6.28 -4.21 -6.95
CA VAL A 88 -5.35 -3.64 -5.95
C VAL A 88 -5.93 -2.35 -5.41
N LEU A 89 -6.14 -2.28 -4.12
CA LEU A 89 -6.89 -1.22 -3.46
C LEU A 89 -6.15 -0.66 -2.25
N SER A 90 -6.16 0.64 -2.13
CA SER A 90 -5.79 1.35 -0.91
C SER A 90 -6.75 2.51 -0.69
N ASN A 91 -7.27 2.62 0.53
CA ASN A 91 -8.14 3.71 0.93
C ASN A 91 -7.61 4.33 2.24
N PRO A 92 -6.48 5.04 2.16
CA PRO A 92 -5.82 5.57 3.35
C PRO A 92 -6.57 6.78 3.91
N ARG A 93 -6.60 6.88 5.23
CA ARG A 93 -7.05 8.09 5.90
C ARG A 93 -6.09 9.26 5.65
N GLY A 94 -4.80 8.99 5.51
CA GLY A 94 -3.76 10.01 5.46
C GLY A 94 -3.46 10.59 6.84
N TYR A 95 -2.76 11.71 6.87
CA TYR A 95 -2.49 12.46 8.10
C TYR A 95 -3.48 13.61 8.27
N GLU A 96 -4.01 13.73 9.48
CA GLU A 96 -4.70 14.96 9.86
C GLU A 96 -3.66 16.05 10.13
N ARG A 97 -3.82 17.16 9.44
CA ARG A 97 -3.10 18.38 9.76
C ARG A 97 -4.04 19.35 10.43
N VAL A 98 -3.63 19.87 11.54
CA VAL A 98 -4.31 20.98 12.20
C VAL A 98 -3.67 22.26 11.69
N VAL A 99 -4.46 23.07 11.01
CA VAL A 99 -4.05 24.41 10.55
C VAL A 99 -4.82 25.43 11.37
N THR A 100 -4.07 26.34 12.01
CA THR A 100 -4.65 27.49 12.68
C THR A 100 -4.78 28.64 11.68
N ASN A 101 -6.00 29.06 11.42
CA ASN A 101 -6.27 30.19 10.56
C ASN A 101 -5.88 31.52 11.24
N PRO A 102 -5.69 32.64 10.49
CA PRO A 102 -5.36 33.94 11.06
C PRO A 102 -6.36 34.46 12.11
N ASP A 103 -7.62 34.02 12.04
CA ASP A 103 -8.67 34.34 13.00
C ASP A 103 -8.67 33.50 14.28
N GLY A 104 -7.71 32.57 14.41
CA GLY A 104 -7.59 31.64 15.53
C GLY A 104 -8.43 30.38 15.41
N SER A 105 -9.24 30.23 14.34
CA SER A 105 -9.98 28.99 14.08
C SER A 105 -9.06 27.86 13.64
N VAL A 106 -9.47 26.61 13.90
CA VAL A 106 -8.71 25.42 13.59
C VAL A 106 -9.40 24.65 12.47
N ALA A 107 -8.65 24.34 11.43
CA ALA A 107 -9.09 23.49 10.34
C ALA A 107 -8.28 22.18 10.31
N TYR A 108 -8.96 21.07 10.01
CA TYR A 108 -8.33 19.77 9.74
C TYR A 108 -8.25 19.61 8.24
N ILE A 109 -7.04 19.40 7.74
CA ILE A 109 -6.74 19.21 6.32
C ILE A 109 -5.98 17.92 6.09
N ASP A 110 -5.92 17.49 4.82
CA ASP A 110 -5.15 16.34 4.38
C ASP A 110 -5.73 14.98 4.80
N ILE A 111 -7.04 14.90 5.01
CA ILE A 111 -7.74 13.63 5.10
C ILE A 111 -7.94 13.10 3.68
N LYS A 112 -7.44 11.92 3.42
CA LYS A 112 -7.52 11.24 2.12
C LYS A 112 -8.36 9.97 2.24
N GLY A 113 -8.84 9.49 1.10
CA GLY A 113 -9.66 8.30 1.03
C GLY A 113 -11.13 8.53 1.40
N ASP A 114 -11.92 7.48 1.24
CA ASP A 114 -13.33 7.47 1.63
C ASP A 114 -13.46 6.99 3.07
N LEU A 115 -13.80 7.89 3.98
CA LEU A 115 -13.97 7.60 5.40
C LEU A 115 -15.40 7.18 5.74
N THR A 116 -16.27 6.96 4.76
CA THR A 116 -17.64 6.50 4.98
C THR A 116 -17.63 5.14 5.68
N PRO A 117 -18.25 4.99 6.86
CA PRO A 117 -18.37 3.69 7.51
C PRO A 117 -19.11 2.69 6.63
N GLY A 118 -18.58 1.46 6.55
CA GLY A 118 -19.16 0.39 5.75
C GLY A 118 -18.75 0.38 4.27
N SER A 119 -17.76 1.18 3.87
CA SER A 119 -17.12 1.03 2.55
C SER A 119 -16.57 -0.39 2.39
N TYR A 120 -16.94 -1.07 1.32
CA TYR A 120 -16.57 -2.47 1.09
C TYR A 120 -16.29 -2.77 -0.38
N VAL A 121 -15.67 -3.90 -0.63
CA VAL A 121 -15.43 -4.48 -1.95
C VAL A 121 -16.09 -5.84 -2.01
N GLU A 122 -16.89 -6.09 -3.04
CA GLU A 122 -17.42 -7.41 -3.33
C GLU A 122 -16.32 -8.31 -3.95
N VAL A 123 -16.18 -9.48 -3.41
CA VAL A 123 -15.19 -10.46 -3.86
C VAL A 123 -15.85 -11.74 -4.40
#